data_d4076d30cbdfc93686a7c73c2f6e9167
#
_entry.id   d4076d30cbdfc93686a7c73c2f6e9167
#
_cell.length_a   1.000
_cell.length_b   1.000
_cell.length_c   1.000
_cell.angle_alpha   90.00
_cell.angle_beta   90.00
_cell.angle_gamma   90.00
#
_symmetry.space_group_name_H-M   'P 1'
#
loop_
_entity.id
_entity.type
_entity.pdbx_description
1 polymer ?
#
loop_
_entity_poly.entity_id
_entity_poly.type
_entity_poly.pdbx_seq_one_letter_code
_entity_poly.pdbx_strand_id
1 'polypeptide(L)'
;MFKFQHVNSLPKRYTVLKNMSIIIHLGVRILSKTFFALYIRQYSTDYFLTNRQEYAYTKKSLTGDSTVMYYTKCHSTTNLISSFLLKRSQCVYFNGEYSFLGSIFKGVPQGSILGPLLFCLYINDMPFQLSNPKTKCYLFADDGSISASAKTTEELESMLQKDIDKVASWSSANKMIIHPEKTKCMIIASRQKHQLDPLELNIVINKSTIQQVDNHKLLGVIIDKDLRWENHINSICKKVSRNLYLLFKLKPYIDVQNMKNFYYAHCLSHFNYCSSVWSKASDIHIKKATRLHRRAANLLSDSDSLSTDEKLSELGLLPLHKQFMFNTLIMMFNAHSNQGPSYLKDLLMDSRRGNRYHIPLTRIDLYKNSFSFQGPSLWNSLPLQIRQCQSITQFKEKIRHILK
;
A
#
# COMPACT_ATOMS: atom_id res chain seq x y z
N MET A 1 -5.14 -8.07 -4.72
CA MET A 1 -5.13 -6.61 -4.78
C MET A 1 -6.57 -6.15 -4.69
N PHE A 2 -6.97 -5.59 -3.54
CA PHE A 2 -8.38 -5.26 -3.28
C PHE A 2 -8.77 -3.98 -4.00
N LYS A 3 -9.97 -3.97 -4.61
CA LYS A 3 -10.55 -2.78 -5.24
C LYS A 3 -10.82 -1.72 -4.17
N PHE A 4 -10.10 -0.63 -4.23
CA PHE A 4 -10.51 0.62 -3.60
C PHE A 4 -11.76 1.12 -4.33
N GLN A 5 -12.90 1.15 -3.66
CA GLN A 5 -14.08 1.74 -4.25
C GLN A 5 -13.99 3.25 -4.18
N HIS A 6 -13.91 3.87 -5.35
CA HIS A 6 -14.20 5.28 -5.52
C HIS A 6 -15.71 5.50 -5.37
N VAL A 7 -16.08 6.23 -4.34
CA VAL A 7 -17.35 6.93 -4.32
C VAL A 7 -17.08 8.31 -4.89
N ASN A 8 -17.58 8.53 -6.12
CA ASN A 8 -17.81 9.80 -6.83
C ASN A 8 -16.69 10.82 -6.97
N SER A 9 -16.36 11.08 -8.23
CA SER A 9 -15.81 12.29 -8.85
C SER A 9 -14.91 13.18 -8.00
N LEU A 10 -13.60 13.11 -8.29
CA LEU A 10 -12.66 14.17 -7.92
C LEU A 10 -13.19 15.52 -8.39
N PRO A 11 -13.19 16.56 -7.55
CA PRO A 11 -13.45 17.92 -8.03
C PRO A 11 -12.38 18.27 -9.07
N LYS A 12 -12.81 18.75 -10.23
CA LYS A 12 -12.00 19.06 -11.42
C LYS A 12 -10.98 20.20 -11.23
N ARG A 13 -10.69 20.63 -10.00
CA ARG A 13 -9.68 21.64 -9.71
C ARG A 13 -8.86 21.20 -8.48
N TYR A 14 -7.60 20.88 -8.73
CA TYR A 14 -6.62 20.50 -7.73
C TYR A 14 -6.39 21.62 -6.71
N THR A 15 -7.05 21.52 -5.58
CA THR A 15 -6.80 22.35 -4.40
C THR A 15 -6.01 21.59 -3.35
N VAL A 16 -5.12 20.67 -3.80
CA VAL A 16 -4.49 19.66 -2.93
C VAL A 16 -3.59 20.24 -1.83
N LEU A 17 -3.20 21.51 -1.89
CA LEU A 17 -2.26 22.07 -0.92
C LEU A 17 -2.69 23.38 -0.23
N LYS A 18 -3.90 23.85 -0.49
CA LYS A 18 -4.55 24.81 0.41
C LYS A 18 -5.25 24.10 1.59
N ASN A 19 -5.45 22.77 1.50
CA ASN A 19 -6.15 21.99 2.49
C ASN A 19 -5.14 21.15 3.28
N MET A 20 -5.44 20.93 4.54
CA MET A 20 -4.80 19.92 5.37
C MET A 20 -5.38 18.55 4.99
N SER A 21 -4.57 17.52 5.00
CA SER A 21 -5.00 16.14 4.82
C SER A 21 -4.63 15.33 6.06
N ILE A 22 -5.53 14.45 6.47
CA ILE A 22 -5.31 13.56 7.61
C ILE A 22 -5.33 12.13 7.13
N ILE A 23 -4.47 11.33 7.72
CA ILE A 23 -4.52 9.88 7.62
C ILE A 23 -4.71 9.34 9.02
N ILE A 24 -5.81 8.62 9.25
CA ILE A 24 -6.04 7.83 10.46
C ILE A 24 -5.84 6.37 10.10
N HIS A 25 -4.86 5.76 10.73
CA HIS A 25 -4.64 4.31 10.62
C HIS A 25 -5.45 3.63 11.72
N LEU A 26 -6.40 2.79 11.33
CA LEU A 26 -7.27 2.05 12.25
C LEU A 26 -6.56 0.76 12.69
N GLY A 27 -6.24 0.66 13.97
CA GLY A 27 -5.79 -0.60 14.57
C GLY A 27 -6.98 -1.55 14.77
N VAL A 28 -7.43 -2.22 13.71
CA VAL A 28 -8.45 -3.26 13.81
C VAL A 28 -7.81 -4.54 14.33
N ARG A 29 -8.28 -5.08 15.43
CA ARG A 29 -7.83 -6.38 15.94
C ARG A 29 -8.96 -7.39 15.80
N ILE A 30 -8.71 -8.41 15.02
CA ILE A 30 -9.40 -9.68 15.18
C ILE A 30 -8.72 -10.40 16.34
N LEU A 31 -9.51 -10.96 17.25
CA LEU A 31 -9.02 -11.69 18.43
C LEU A 31 -8.30 -12.99 18.04
N SER A 32 -7.29 -12.92 17.16
CA SER A 32 -6.36 -14.02 16.95
C SER A 32 -5.09 -13.51 16.26
N LYS A 33 -3.97 -13.65 16.96
CA LYS A 33 -2.63 -13.39 16.41
C LYS A 33 -2.30 -14.45 15.36
N THR A 34 -1.92 -14.03 14.23
CA THR A 34 -1.13 -14.61 13.13
C THR A 34 -1.81 -14.48 11.77
N PHE A 35 -1.53 -13.38 11.07
CA PHE A 35 -1.70 -13.31 9.64
C PHE A 35 -0.34 -13.42 8.97
N PHE A 36 -0.12 -14.53 8.29
CA PHE A 36 0.92 -14.60 7.27
C PHE A 36 0.39 -13.88 6.02
N ALA A 37 1.18 -12.97 5.47
CA ALA A 37 0.93 -12.35 4.19
C ALA A 37 0.95 -13.41 3.09
N LEU A 38 -0.21 -13.93 2.70
CA LEU A 38 -0.34 -14.75 1.52
C LEU A 38 -0.58 -13.84 0.32
N TYR A 39 0.40 -13.86 -0.57
CA TYR A 39 0.36 -13.29 -1.90
C TYR A 39 -0.74 -13.99 -2.71
N ILE A 40 -1.97 -13.47 -2.67
CA ILE A 40 -3.04 -13.99 -3.52
C ILE A 40 -2.80 -13.43 -4.92
N ARG A 41 -2.42 -14.31 -5.83
CA ARG A 41 -2.28 -14.02 -7.26
C ARG A 41 -3.58 -13.43 -7.80
N GLN A 42 -3.47 -12.35 -8.54
CA GLN A 42 -4.44 -11.40 -9.10
C GLN A 42 -5.64 -12.02 -9.88
N TYR A 43 -5.70 -13.32 -10.09
CA TYR A 43 -6.65 -13.95 -11.02
C TYR A 43 -7.99 -14.38 -10.42
N SER A 44 -8.14 -14.47 -9.11
CA SER A 44 -9.41 -14.93 -8.50
C SER A 44 -10.36 -13.80 -8.08
N THR A 45 -9.85 -12.58 -7.85
CA THR A 45 -10.65 -11.45 -7.36
C THR A 45 -11.39 -10.71 -8.47
N ASP A 46 -10.87 -10.67 -9.68
CA ASP A 46 -11.54 -9.97 -10.80
C ASP A 46 -12.79 -10.70 -11.28
N TYR A 47 -12.85 -12.02 -11.19
CA TYR A 47 -14.00 -12.81 -11.61
C TYR A 47 -15.20 -12.62 -10.67
N PHE A 48 -14.97 -12.44 -9.37
CA PHE A 48 -16.03 -12.25 -8.37
C PHE A 48 -16.56 -10.82 -8.29
N LEU A 49 -15.81 -9.83 -8.75
CA LEU A 49 -16.13 -8.41 -8.57
C LEU A 49 -16.59 -7.69 -9.84
N THR A 50 -16.45 -8.29 -11.02
CA THR A 50 -16.85 -7.67 -12.31
C THR A 50 -18.33 -7.80 -12.66
N ASN A 51 -19.05 -8.75 -12.08
CA ASN A 51 -20.50 -8.91 -12.33
C ASN A 51 -21.36 -8.15 -11.29
N ARG A 52 -21.23 -6.82 -11.27
CA ARG A 52 -21.85 -5.93 -10.28
C ARG A 52 -23.37 -5.75 -10.35
N GLN A 53 -24.06 -6.21 -11.38
CA GLN A 53 -25.50 -5.92 -11.55
C GLN A 53 -26.44 -6.92 -10.90
N GLU A 54 -25.96 -8.03 -10.32
CA GLU A 54 -26.85 -9.10 -9.86
C GLU A 54 -26.71 -9.52 -8.39
N TYR A 55 -25.89 -8.90 -7.58
CA TYR A 55 -25.73 -9.31 -6.16
C TYR A 55 -26.56 -8.44 -5.22
N ALA A 56 -27.73 -8.95 -4.86
CA ALA A 56 -28.51 -8.41 -3.75
C ALA A 56 -27.82 -8.78 -2.43
N TYR A 57 -27.52 -7.78 -1.61
CA TYR A 57 -26.95 -7.97 -0.28
C TYR A 57 -28.04 -8.52 0.67
N THR A 58 -27.96 -9.78 1.04
CA THR A 58 -28.77 -10.32 2.14
C THR A 58 -27.90 -10.53 3.36
N LYS A 59 -28.02 -9.62 4.32
CA LYS A 59 -27.48 -9.79 5.65
C LYS A 59 -28.45 -10.64 6.45
N LYS A 60 -28.19 -11.92 6.66
CA LYS A 60 -29.01 -12.80 7.49
C LYS A 60 -28.27 -13.06 8.79
N SER A 61 -28.83 -12.55 9.88
CA SER A 61 -28.45 -12.96 11.23
C SER A 61 -29.00 -14.36 11.49
N LEU A 62 -28.13 -15.34 11.58
CA LEU A 62 -28.50 -16.67 12.08
C LEU A 62 -28.34 -16.65 13.59
N THR A 63 -29.48 -16.72 14.26
CA THR A 63 -29.70 -16.97 15.68
C THR A 63 -28.48 -16.92 16.58
N GLY A 64 -28.37 -15.81 17.28
CA GLY A 64 -27.68 -15.70 18.56
C GLY A 64 -26.28 -15.15 18.56
N ASP A 65 -25.34 -15.51 17.71
CA ASP A 65 -23.95 -15.06 17.89
C ASP A 65 -23.03 -15.04 16.67
N SER A 66 -23.48 -15.35 15.46
CA SER A 66 -22.61 -15.34 14.27
C SER A 66 -23.27 -14.60 13.13
N THR A 67 -22.78 -13.42 12.78
CA THR A 67 -23.14 -12.75 11.53
C THR A 67 -22.24 -13.30 10.44
N VAL A 68 -22.76 -14.13 9.56
CA VAL A 68 -22.07 -14.61 8.35
C VAL A 68 -22.70 -13.92 7.15
N MET A 69 -21.91 -13.17 6.39
CA MET A 69 -22.36 -12.57 5.15
C MET A 69 -22.16 -13.55 4.00
N TYR A 70 -23.21 -13.81 3.23
CA TYR A 70 -23.16 -14.65 2.04
C TYR A 70 -23.28 -13.79 0.79
N TYR A 71 -22.29 -13.85 -0.08
CA TYR A 71 -22.26 -13.14 -1.35
C TYR A 71 -22.49 -14.06 -2.56
N THR A 72 -23.15 -15.19 -2.38
CA THR A 72 -23.36 -16.11 -3.50
C THR A 72 -24.85 -16.41 -3.70
N LYS A 73 -25.29 -16.42 -4.96
CA LYS A 73 -26.62 -16.93 -5.35
C LYS A 73 -26.66 -18.47 -5.35
N CYS A 74 -25.53 -19.14 -5.19
CA CYS A 74 -25.44 -20.60 -5.28
C CYS A 74 -25.57 -21.23 -3.90
N HIS A 75 -26.64 -21.98 -3.66
CA HIS A 75 -26.89 -22.68 -2.41
C HIS A 75 -25.76 -23.64 -2.01
N SER A 76 -25.15 -24.34 -2.99
CA SER A 76 -24.05 -25.27 -2.74
C SER A 76 -22.80 -24.54 -2.19
N THR A 77 -22.46 -23.37 -2.71
CA THR A 77 -21.32 -22.56 -2.22
C THR A 77 -21.61 -22.02 -0.81
N THR A 78 -22.85 -21.61 -0.55
CA THR A 78 -23.26 -21.14 0.79
C THR A 78 -23.16 -22.27 1.81
N ASN A 79 -23.61 -23.47 1.46
CA ASN A 79 -23.52 -24.65 2.33
C ASN A 79 -22.07 -25.07 2.58
N LEU A 80 -21.20 -24.98 1.57
CA LEU A 80 -19.78 -25.26 1.71
C LEU A 80 -19.10 -24.29 2.68
N ILE A 81 -19.35 -22.99 2.53
CA ILE A 81 -18.80 -21.97 3.44
C ILE A 81 -19.36 -22.15 4.85
N SER A 82 -20.65 -22.44 4.99
CA SER A 82 -21.27 -22.74 6.30
C SER A 82 -20.61 -23.94 6.96
N SER A 83 -20.43 -25.04 6.24
CA SER A 83 -19.75 -26.24 6.75
C SER A 83 -18.31 -25.95 7.16
N PHE A 84 -17.60 -25.10 6.40
CA PHE A 84 -16.23 -24.69 6.70
C PHE A 84 -16.12 -23.82 7.96
N LEU A 85 -17.12 -23.01 8.28
CA LEU A 85 -17.09 -22.06 9.39
C LEU A 85 -17.76 -22.57 10.67
N LEU A 86 -18.73 -23.47 10.57
CA LEU A 86 -19.52 -23.95 11.71
C LEU A 86 -18.89 -25.17 12.38
N LYS A 87 -19.30 -25.40 13.64
CA LYS A 87 -18.92 -26.58 14.44
C LYS A 87 -17.40 -26.83 14.53
N ARG A 88 -16.63 -25.77 14.62
CA ARG A 88 -15.17 -25.85 14.75
C ARG A 88 -14.75 -25.93 16.22
N SER A 89 -13.71 -26.68 16.47
CA SER A 89 -13.07 -26.75 17.78
C SER A 89 -11.53 -26.71 17.62
N GLN A 90 -10.84 -26.35 18.67
CA GLN A 90 -9.38 -26.31 18.70
C GLN A 90 -8.84 -26.81 20.02
N CYS A 91 -7.66 -27.37 20.01
CA CYS A 91 -6.84 -27.63 21.18
C CYS A 91 -5.42 -27.08 20.97
N VAL A 92 -4.69 -26.86 22.04
CA VAL A 92 -3.29 -26.49 22.02
C VAL A 92 -2.46 -27.75 22.29
N TYR A 93 -1.46 -28.00 21.47
CA TYR A 93 -0.45 -29.03 21.71
C TYR A 93 0.83 -28.38 22.19
N PHE A 94 1.32 -28.77 23.36
CA PHE A 94 2.56 -28.27 23.96
C PHE A 94 3.25 -29.35 24.79
N ASN A 95 4.54 -29.55 24.60
CA ASN A 95 5.36 -30.52 25.32
C ASN A 95 4.79 -31.96 25.36
N GLY A 96 4.19 -32.44 24.29
CA GLY A 96 3.62 -33.80 24.24
C GLY A 96 2.18 -33.93 24.71
N GLU A 97 1.60 -32.88 25.30
CA GLU A 97 0.26 -32.87 25.88
C GLU A 97 -0.72 -31.99 25.05
N TYR A 98 -1.98 -32.42 25.00
CA TYR A 98 -3.08 -31.65 24.40
C TYR A 98 -3.93 -30.98 25.48
N SER A 99 -4.29 -29.71 25.24
CA SER A 99 -5.28 -29.05 26.04
C SER A 99 -6.69 -29.62 25.79
N PHE A 100 -7.66 -29.27 26.65
CA PHE A 100 -9.07 -29.54 26.38
C PHE A 100 -9.52 -28.94 25.05
N LEU A 101 -10.44 -29.60 24.37
CA LEU A 101 -11.03 -29.15 23.13
C LEU A 101 -11.94 -27.95 23.38
N GLY A 102 -11.59 -26.78 22.84
CA GLY A 102 -12.39 -25.55 22.95
C GLY A 102 -13.18 -25.29 21.67
N SER A 103 -14.48 -25.02 21.78
CA SER A 103 -15.33 -24.65 20.64
C SER A 103 -15.00 -23.27 20.10
N ILE A 104 -14.97 -23.10 18.76
CA ILE A 104 -14.71 -21.84 18.08
C ILE A 104 -16.00 -21.33 17.45
N PHE A 105 -16.48 -20.18 17.92
CA PHE A 105 -17.71 -19.58 17.45
C PHE A 105 -17.49 -18.36 16.55
N LYS A 106 -16.25 -17.85 16.46
CA LYS A 106 -15.94 -16.58 15.77
C LYS A 106 -14.68 -16.71 14.90
N GLY A 107 -14.61 -15.86 13.87
CA GLY A 107 -13.46 -15.75 12.98
C GLY A 107 -13.35 -16.87 11.96
N VAL A 108 -12.30 -16.82 11.15
CA VAL A 108 -11.96 -17.79 10.10
C VAL A 108 -10.78 -18.64 10.51
N PRO A 109 -10.64 -19.89 10.02
CA PRO A 109 -9.49 -20.73 10.30
C PRO A 109 -8.19 -20.05 9.83
N GLN A 110 -7.25 -19.86 10.74
CA GLN A 110 -5.94 -19.31 10.41
C GLN A 110 -5.10 -20.33 9.62
N GLY A 111 -4.35 -19.83 8.62
CA GLY A 111 -3.59 -20.71 7.73
C GLY A 111 -4.40 -21.37 6.61
N SER A 112 -5.72 -21.18 6.57
CA SER A 112 -6.55 -21.67 5.48
C SER A 112 -6.48 -20.76 4.25
N ILE A 113 -6.69 -21.33 3.06
CA ILE A 113 -6.73 -20.58 1.79
C ILE A 113 -7.94 -19.64 1.74
N LEU A 114 -9.08 -20.04 2.28
CA LEU A 114 -10.32 -19.26 2.25
C LEU A 114 -10.37 -18.16 3.32
N GLY A 115 -9.62 -18.30 4.42
CA GLY A 115 -9.64 -17.36 5.53
C GLY A 115 -9.45 -15.90 5.13
N PRO A 116 -8.36 -15.53 4.42
CA PRO A 116 -8.14 -14.16 3.97
C PRO A 116 -9.24 -13.63 3.04
N LEU A 117 -9.74 -14.47 2.13
CA LEU A 117 -10.81 -14.10 1.20
C LEU A 117 -12.12 -13.81 1.95
N LEU A 118 -12.52 -14.70 2.85
CA LEU A 118 -13.73 -14.52 3.66
C LEU A 118 -13.64 -13.29 4.56
N PHE A 119 -12.45 -13.03 5.12
CA PHE A 119 -12.24 -11.81 5.89
C PHE A 119 -12.39 -10.55 5.05
N CYS A 120 -11.81 -10.52 3.86
CA CYS A 120 -11.93 -9.37 2.97
C CYS A 120 -13.38 -9.13 2.50
N LEU A 121 -14.15 -10.21 2.26
CA LEU A 121 -15.58 -10.10 2.00
C LEU A 121 -16.32 -9.54 3.21
N TYR A 122 -15.94 -9.96 4.41
CA TYR A 122 -16.58 -9.54 5.66
C TYR A 122 -16.42 -8.03 5.94
N ILE A 123 -15.24 -7.45 5.66
CA ILE A 123 -14.98 -6.03 5.92
C ILE A 123 -15.30 -5.11 4.74
N ASN A 124 -15.71 -5.67 3.58
CA ASN A 124 -15.84 -4.92 2.33
C ASN A 124 -16.92 -3.83 2.35
N ASP A 125 -17.87 -3.92 3.26
CA ASP A 125 -18.94 -2.92 3.45
C ASP A 125 -18.60 -1.81 4.45
N MET A 126 -17.47 -1.90 5.18
CA MET A 126 -17.03 -0.87 6.11
C MET A 126 -16.86 0.51 5.44
N PRO A 127 -16.28 0.64 4.24
CA PRO A 127 -16.13 1.94 3.58
C PRO A 127 -17.45 2.65 3.25
N PHE A 128 -18.56 1.91 3.13
CA PHE A 128 -19.89 2.50 2.88
C PHE A 128 -20.49 3.20 4.10
N GLN A 129 -19.88 3.06 5.26
CA GLN A 129 -20.29 3.78 6.47
C GLN A 129 -19.89 5.25 6.43
N LEU A 130 -18.91 5.62 5.60
CA LEU A 130 -18.48 6.99 5.47
C LEU A 130 -19.58 7.84 4.82
N SER A 131 -19.91 8.95 5.45
CA SER A 131 -20.98 9.85 4.98
C SER A 131 -20.46 11.06 4.22
N ASN A 132 -19.21 11.45 4.47
CA ASN A 132 -18.66 12.63 3.85
C ASN A 132 -17.92 12.29 2.54
N PRO A 133 -18.25 12.91 1.39
CA PRO A 133 -17.60 12.64 0.12
C PRO A 133 -16.12 13.02 0.09
N LYS A 134 -15.65 13.86 1.03
CA LYS A 134 -14.25 14.23 1.18
C LYS A 134 -13.45 13.22 2.02
N THR A 135 -14.12 12.27 2.68
CA THR A 135 -13.49 11.20 3.47
C THR A 135 -13.36 9.95 2.62
N LYS A 136 -12.21 9.31 2.69
CA LYS A 136 -11.91 8.07 1.94
C LYS A 136 -11.41 7.00 2.89
N CYS A 137 -11.84 5.76 2.68
CA CYS A 137 -11.38 4.59 3.40
C CYS A 137 -10.55 3.70 2.47
N TYR A 138 -9.43 3.22 2.98
CA TYR A 138 -8.53 2.29 2.30
C TYR A 138 -8.34 1.07 3.19
N LEU A 139 -8.59 -0.10 2.65
CA LEU A 139 -8.47 -1.37 3.36
C LEU A 139 -7.39 -2.24 2.74
N PHE A 140 -6.55 -2.80 3.58
CA PHE A 140 -5.59 -3.83 3.22
C PHE A 140 -5.61 -4.92 4.29
N ALA A 141 -6.34 -6.00 4.04
CA ALA A 141 -6.68 -7.00 5.05
C ALA A 141 -7.27 -6.34 6.31
N ASP A 142 -6.66 -6.51 7.47
CA ASP A 142 -7.04 -5.89 8.74
C ASP A 142 -6.54 -4.44 8.91
N ASP A 143 -5.59 -4.00 8.06
CA ASP A 143 -5.11 -2.63 8.09
C ASP A 143 -6.12 -1.68 7.40
N GLY A 144 -6.84 -0.88 8.17
CA GLY A 144 -7.73 0.16 7.68
C GLY A 144 -7.11 1.55 7.80
N SER A 145 -7.29 2.40 6.80
CA SER A 145 -6.88 3.80 6.85
C SER A 145 -8.01 4.70 6.35
N ILE A 146 -8.27 5.77 7.09
CA ILE A 146 -9.25 6.79 6.71
C ILE A 146 -8.49 8.08 6.44
N SER A 147 -8.73 8.71 5.30
CA SER A 147 -8.18 10.01 4.98
C SER A 147 -9.28 11.03 4.70
N ALA A 148 -9.07 12.25 5.15
CA ALA A 148 -9.93 13.39 4.83
C ALA A 148 -9.08 14.62 4.53
N SER A 149 -9.65 15.63 3.86
CA SER A 149 -8.97 16.89 3.62
C SER A 149 -9.95 18.07 3.76
N ALA A 150 -9.51 19.10 4.50
CA ALA A 150 -10.26 20.33 4.70
C ALA A 150 -9.31 21.54 4.82
N LYS A 151 -9.88 22.73 4.96
CA LYS A 151 -9.12 23.97 5.06
C LYS A 151 -8.67 24.26 6.50
N THR A 152 -9.49 23.87 7.48
CA THR A 152 -9.26 24.10 8.91
C THR A 152 -9.23 22.79 9.69
N THR A 153 -8.65 22.82 10.89
CA THR A 153 -8.58 21.68 11.81
C THR A 153 -9.96 21.30 12.34
N GLU A 154 -10.78 22.29 12.63
CA GLU A 154 -12.14 22.10 13.17
C GLU A 154 -13.05 21.40 12.13
N GLU A 155 -12.98 21.82 10.85
CA GLU A 155 -13.69 21.14 9.75
C GLU A 155 -13.25 19.68 9.65
N LEU A 156 -11.95 19.42 9.71
CA LEU A 156 -11.38 18.07 9.66
C LEU A 156 -11.83 17.20 10.83
N GLU A 157 -11.73 17.73 12.04
CA GLU A 157 -12.11 17.03 13.28
C GLU A 157 -13.59 16.65 13.25
N SER A 158 -14.46 17.63 12.96
CA SER A 158 -15.90 17.38 12.87
C SER A 158 -16.28 16.33 11.81
N MET A 159 -15.64 16.39 10.64
CA MET A 159 -15.90 15.42 9.57
C MET A 159 -15.43 14.02 9.94
N LEU A 160 -14.21 13.91 10.45
CA LEU A 160 -13.60 12.63 10.80
C LEU A 160 -14.27 11.98 11.98
N GLN A 161 -14.62 12.75 13.03
CA GLN A 161 -15.30 12.20 14.20
C GLN A 161 -16.61 11.53 13.82
N LYS A 162 -17.44 12.18 12.97
CA LYS A 162 -18.71 11.61 12.50
C LYS A 162 -18.51 10.29 11.74
N ASP A 163 -17.53 10.23 10.86
CA ASP A 163 -17.28 9.05 10.07
C ASP A 163 -16.64 7.93 10.90
N ILE A 164 -15.77 8.27 11.85
CA ILE A 164 -15.17 7.32 12.80
C ILE A 164 -16.22 6.73 13.74
N ASP A 165 -17.16 7.52 14.23
CA ASP A 165 -18.25 7.03 15.08
C ASP A 165 -19.10 5.99 14.36
N LYS A 166 -19.37 6.21 13.05
CA LYS A 166 -20.08 5.23 12.21
C LYS A 166 -19.27 3.96 12.00
N VAL A 167 -17.97 4.09 11.73
CA VAL A 167 -17.07 2.94 11.58
C VAL A 167 -16.94 2.17 12.90
N ALA A 168 -16.87 2.86 14.03
CA ALA A 168 -16.84 2.23 15.35
C ALA A 168 -18.16 1.48 15.66
N SER A 169 -19.29 2.08 15.35
CA SER A 169 -20.61 1.46 15.49
C SER A 169 -20.74 0.23 14.58
N TRP A 170 -20.32 0.35 13.31
CA TRP A 170 -20.28 -0.77 12.36
C TRP A 170 -19.38 -1.89 12.88
N SER A 171 -18.18 -1.56 13.36
CA SER A 171 -17.24 -2.56 13.91
C SER A 171 -17.83 -3.30 15.09
N SER A 172 -18.47 -2.59 16.00
CA SER A 172 -19.14 -3.19 17.16
C SER A 172 -20.29 -4.12 16.73
N ALA A 173 -21.14 -3.68 15.81
CA ALA A 173 -22.23 -4.49 15.25
C ALA A 173 -21.70 -5.76 14.55
N ASN A 174 -20.53 -5.69 13.95
CA ASN A 174 -19.85 -6.82 13.30
C ASN A 174 -18.89 -7.58 14.24
N LYS A 175 -18.99 -7.41 15.55
CA LYS A 175 -18.18 -8.12 16.56
C LYS A 175 -16.66 -7.93 16.37
N MET A 176 -16.26 -6.78 15.81
CA MET A 176 -14.86 -6.37 15.67
C MET A 176 -14.55 -5.26 16.67
N ILE A 177 -13.29 -5.19 17.10
CA ILE A 177 -12.83 -4.17 18.04
C ILE A 177 -11.78 -3.30 17.38
N ILE A 178 -12.01 -2.00 17.34
CA ILE A 178 -11.01 -1.02 17.01
C ILE A 178 -10.23 -0.70 18.29
N HIS A 179 -8.91 -0.90 18.27
CA HIS A 179 -8.04 -0.61 19.40
C HIS A 179 -7.54 0.85 19.35
N PRO A 180 -7.96 1.73 20.27
CA PRO A 180 -7.51 3.14 20.28
C PRO A 180 -5.98 3.27 20.38
N GLU A 181 -5.31 2.45 21.20
CA GLU A 181 -3.86 2.47 21.38
C GLU A 181 -3.06 2.17 20.08
N LYS A 182 -3.62 1.33 19.19
CA LYS A 182 -3.03 0.98 17.91
C LYS A 182 -3.47 1.91 16.79
N THR A 183 -4.54 2.63 16.98
CA THR A 183 -5.02 3.63 16.04
C THR A 183 -4.19 4.89 16.18
N LYS A 184 -3.69 5.42 15.08
CA LYS A 184 -2.87 6.63 15.05
C LYS A 184 -3.46 7.63 14.09
N CYS A 185 -3.37 8.90 14.43
CA CYS A 185 -3.78 10.02 13.61
C CYS A 185 -2.54 10.83 13.19
N MET A 186 -2.49 11.27 11.95
CA MET A 186 -1.40 12.11 11.45
C MET A 186 -1.96 13.21 10.54
N ILE A 187 -1.61 14.46 10.82
CA ILE A 187 -1.94 15.60 9.98
C ILE A 187 -0.80 15.80 8.97
N ILE A 188 -1.15 15.83 7.69
CA ILE A 188 -0.23 16.16 6.61
C ILE A 188 -0.59 17.56 6.12
N ALA A 189 0.34 18.51 6.27
CA ALA A 189 0.15 19.90 5.85
C ALA A 189 1.46 20.49 5.33
N SER A 190 1.41 21.72 4.79
CA SER A 190 2.63 22.43 4.45
C SER A 190 3.37 22.87 5.73
N ARG A 191 4.70 22.96 5.65
CA ARG A 191 5.53 23.44 6.77
C ARG A 191 5.09 24.77 7.32
N GLN A 192 4.70 25.69 6.45
CA GLN A 192 4.21 27.00 6.86
C GLN A 192 2.97 26.89 7.74
N LYS A 193 2.04 25.95 7.41
CA LYS A 193 0.87 25.70 8.27
C LYS A 193 1.26 25.09 9.62
N HIS A 194 2.19 24.14 9.64
CA HIS A 194 2.68 23.57 10.90
C HIS A 194 3.41 24.56 11.80
N GLN A 195 3.97 25.64 11.22
CA GLN A 195 4.67 26.67 11.97
C GLN A 195 3.75 27.79 12.49
N LEU A 196 2.65 28.05 11.78
CA LEU A 196 1.71 29.14 12.11
C LEU A 196 0.73 28.76 13.21
N ASP A 197 0.35 27.49 13.29
CA ASP A 197 -0.60 26.98 14.28
C ASP A 197 -0.20 25.55 14.71
N PRO A 198 -0.19 25.24 16.01
CA PRO A 198 -0.11 23.86 16.46
C PRO A 198 -1.36 23.13 15.96
N LEU A 199 -1.20 22.34 14.88
CA LEU A 199 -2.28 21.58 14.31
C LEU A 199 -2.56 20.37 15.20
N GLU A 200 -3.49 20.49 16.14
CA GLU A 200 -3.91 19.44 17.04
C GLU A 200 -5.32 18.96 16.68
N LEU A 201 -5.56 17.68 16.83
CA LEU A 201 -6.84 17.02 16.62
C LEU A 201 -7.20 16.18 17.83
N ASN A 202 -8.42 16.33 18.28
CA ASN A 202 -8.97 15.53 19.35
C ASN A 202 -10.00 14.52 18.80
N ILE A 203 -9.50 13.43 18.23
CA ILE A 203 -10.34 12.34 17.72
C ILE A 203 -10.50 11.28 18.80
N VAL A 204 -11.75 10.89 19.06
CA VAL A 204 -12.11 9.93 20.11
C VAL A 204 -12.71 8.67 19.50
N ILE A 205 -12.24 7.49 19.91
CA ILE A 205 -12.84 6.19 19.59
C ILE A 205 -13.11 5.45 20.91
N ASN A 206 -14.33 4.97 21.10
CA ASN A 206 -14.71 4.20 22.29
C ASN A 206 -14.29 4.90 23.59
N LYS A 207 -14.55 6.20 23.72
CA LYS A 207 -14.19 7.06 24.85
C LYS A 207 -12.68 7.25 25.09
N SER A 208 -11.84 6.85 24.17
CA SER A 208 -10.38 7.03 24.24
C SER A 208 -9.90 7.96 23.13
N THR A 209 -9.10 8.96 23.48
CA THR A 209 -8.48 9.86 22.49
C THR A 209 -7.38 9.12 21.72
N ILE A 210 -7.38 9.30 20.40
CA ILE A 210 -6.37 8.70 19.50
C ILE A 210 -5.10 9.55 19.55
N GLN A 211 -3.96 8.86 19.66
CA GLN A 211 -2.67 9.53 19.64
C GLN A 211 -2.37 10.12 18.26
N GLN A 212 -2.10 11.44 18.22
CA GLN A 212 -1.52 12.11 17.07
C GLN A 212 -0.02 11.85 17.01
N VAL A 213 0.49 11.55 15.80
CA VAL A 213 1.90 11.21 15.59
C VAL A 213 2.50 11.99 14.41
N ASP A 214 3.78 12.29 14.48
CA ASP A 214 4.52 12.98 13.41
C ASP A 214 4.97 12.04 12.28
N ASN A 215 5.05 10.76 12.56
CA ASN A 215 5.35 9.74 11.56
C ASN A 215 4.65 8.42 11.92
N HIS A 216 4.29 7.68 10.88
CA HIS A 216 3.63 6.38 11.03
C HIS A 216 4.07 5.41 9.95
N LYS A 217 4.21 4.13 10.31
CA LYS A 217 4.53 3.07 9.36
C LYS A 217 3.25 2.48 8.80
N LEU A 218 2.93 2.78 7.54
CA LEU A 218 1.78 2.25 6.81
C LEU A 218 2.26 1.27 5.74
N LEU A 219 1.80 0.03 5.78
CA LEU A 219 2.15 -1.04 4.82
C LEU A 219 3.65 -1.11 4.50
N GLY A 220 4.50 -0.97 5.53
CA GLY A 220 5.95 -1.05 5.37
C GLY A 220 6.65 0.25 5.01
N VAL A 221 5.93 1.31 4.63
CA VAL A 221 6.45 2.65 4.33
C VAL A 221 6.29 3.55 5.54
N ILE A 222 7.35 4.24 5.98
CA ILE A 222 7.27 5.24 7.03
C ILE A 222 6.90 6.57 6.38
N ILE A 223 5.70 7.05 6.68
CA ILE A 223 5.18 8.34 6.22
C ILE A 223 5.42 9.35 7.34
N ASP A 224 5.90 10.54 7.03
CA ASP A 224 6.02 11.65 7.96
C ASP A 224 5.07 12.79 7.57
N LYS A 225 4.72 13.65 8.55
CA LYS A 225 3.76 14.74 8.39
C LYS A 225 4.11 15.76 7.29
N ASP A 226 5.40 15.88 6.98
CA ASP A 226 5.91 16.78 5.96
C ASP A 226 6.17 16.09 4.61
N LEU A 227 5.97 14.76 4.51
CA LEU A 227 6.26 13.90 3.36
C LEU A 227 7.70 14.02 2.85
N ARG A 228 8.68 14.10 3.78
CA ARG A 228 10.12 14.23 3.47
C ARG A 228 10.80 12.89 3.25
N TRP A 229 10.21 11.81 3.77
CA TRP A 229 10.69 10.44 3.62
C TRP A 229 12.04 10.15 4.30
N GLU A 230 12.55 11.06 5.11
CA GLU A 230 13.87 10.90 5.76
C GLU A 230 13.93 9.63 6.61
N ASN A 231 12.95 9.45 7.51
CA ASN A 231 12.88 8.29 8.40
C ASN A 231 12.76 6.98 7.61
N HIS A 232 12.01 7.00 6.51
CA HIS A 232 11.85 5.85 5.64
C HIS A 232 13.16 5.47 4.95
N ILE A 233 13.83 6.43 4.31
CA ILE A 233 15.09 6.21 3.60
C ILE A 233 16.18 5.79 4.57
N ASN A 234 16.30 6.41 5.74
CA ASN A 234 17.25 6.00 6.78
C ASN A 234 17.00 4.54 7.23
N SER A 235 15.72 4.15 7.40
CA SER A 235 15.35 2.76 7.74
C SER A 235 15.76 1.77 6.65
N ILE A 236 15.50 2.09 5.36
CA ILE A 236 15.91 1.27 4.21
C ILE A 236 17.44 1.18 4.16
N CYS A 237 18.14 2.31 4.23
CA CYS A 237 19.60 2.35 4.18
C CYS A 237 20.24 1.51 5.30
N LYS A 238 19.67 1.55 6.52
CA LYS A 238 20.12 0.71 7.64
C LYS A 238 19.97 -0.78 7.36
N LYS A 239 18.86 -1.21 6.75
CA LYS A 239 18.64 -2.62 6.36
C LYS A 239 19.61 -3.04 5.26
N VAL A 240 19.70 -2.25 4.18
CA VAL A 240 20.60 -2.53 3.06
C VAL A 240 22.06 -2.59 3.51
N SER A 241 22.49 -1.65 4.38
CA SER A 241 23.86 -1.65 4.90
C SER A 241 24.20 -2.95 5.65
N ARG A 242 23.27 -3.47 6.47
CA ARG A 242 23.46 -4.75 7.16
C ARG A 242 23.53 -5.92 6.17
N ASN A 243 22.68 -5.92 5.17
CA ASN A 243 22.66 -6.98 4.16
C ASN A 243 23.93 -6.93 3.27
N LEU A 244 24.44 -5.74 2.94
CA LEU A 244 25.72 -5.61 2.23
C LEU A 244 26.92 -6.08 3.09
N TYR A 245 26.87 -5.84 4.40
CA TYR A 245 27.90 -6.41 5.29
C TYR A 245 27.85 -7.93 5.31
N LEU A 246 26.67 -8.53 5.38
CA LEU A 246 26.50 -9.98 5.28
C LEU A 246 27.00 -10.51 3.94
N LEU A 247 26.63 -9.84 2.83
CA LEU A 247 27.10 -10.21 1.48
C LEU A 247 28.63 -10.13 1.37
N PHE A 248 29.25 -9.13 1.96
CA PHE A 248 30.71 -9.02 2.04
C PHE A 248 31.34 -10.23 2.76
N LYS A 249 30.74 -10.68 3.87
CA LYS A 249 31.20 -11.88 4.59
C LYS A 249 31.00 -13.17 3.81
N LEU A 250 29.96 -13.23 2.98
CA LEU A 250 29.63 -14.40 2.15
C LEU A 250 30.49 -14.47 0.85
N LYS A 251 31.08 -13.35 0.41
CA LYS A 251 31.83 -13.26 -0.86
C LYS A 251 32.87 -14.39 -1.05
N PRO A 252 33.66 -14.84 -0.04
CA PRO A 252 34.60 -15.93 -0.22
C PRO A 252 33.98 -17.31 -0.43
N TYR A 253 32.69 -17.48 -0.18
CA TYR A 253 31.99 -18.78 -0.12
C TYR A 253 30.96 -18.99 -1.23
N ILE A 254 30.58 -17.92 -1.95
CA ILE A 254 29.54 -17.98 -2.99
C ILE A 254 30.00 -17.30 -4.28
N ASP A 255 29.54 -17.81 -5.42
CA ASP A 255 29.84 -17.23 -6.73
C ASP A 255 29.12 -15.90 -6.97
N VAL A 256 29.55 -15.18 -8.00
CA VAL A 256 29.02 -13.85 -8.39
C VAL A 256 27.54 -13.92 -8.71
N GLN A 257 27.04 -15.02 -9.30
CA GLN A 257 25.61 -15.12 -9.64
C GLN A 257 24.76 -15.24 -8.37
N ASN A 258 25.20 -16.02 -7.38
CA ASN A 258 24.53 -16.13 -6.08
C ASN A 258 24.64 -14.82 -5.29
N MET A 259 25.75 -14.10 -5.37
CA MET A 259 25.89 -12.75 -4.83
C MET A 259 24.87 -11.78 -5.45
N LYS A 260 24.70 -11.82 -6.77
CA LYS A 260 23.67 -11.03 -7.48
C LYS A 260 22.27 -11.37 -7.00
N ASN A 261 21.93 -12.66 -6.91
CA ASN A 261 20.64 -13.13 -6.43
C ASN A 261 20.36 -12.63 -5.01
N PHE A 262 21.35 -12.71 -4.12
CA PHE A 262 21.27 -12.16 -2.77
C PHE A 262 21.02 -10.65 -2.80
N TYR A 263 21.76 -9.91 -3.62
CA TYR A 263 21.58 -8.46 -3.74
C TYR A 263 20.16 -8.10 -4.23
N TYR A 264 19.66 -8.77 -5.27
CA TYR A 264 18.29 -8.55 -5.77
C TYR A 264 17.24 -8.81 -4.68
N ALA A 265 17.36 -9.92 -3.96
CA ALA A 265 16.38 -10.35 -2.97
C ALA A 265 16.42 -9.48 -1.70
N HIS A 266 17.60 -9.17 -1.18
CA HIS A 266 17.77 -8.59 0.15
C HIS A 266 18.20 -7.11 0.18
N CYS A 267 18.60 -6.54 -0.95
CA CYS A 267 19.01 -5.14 -1.02
C CYS A 267 18.15 -4.34 -2.00
N LEU A 268 18.16 -4.71 -3.29
CA LEU A 268 17.46 -3.97 -4.34
C LEU A 268 15.93 -3.99 -4.13
N SER A 269 15.38 -5.07 -3.59
CA SER A 269 13.97 -5.19 -3.22
C SER A 269 13.52 -4.08 -2.28
N HIS A 270 14.36 -3.68 -1.31
CA HIS A 270 14.06 -2.56 -0.41
C HIS A 270 14.04 -1.22 -1.12
N PHE A 271 14.93 -1.00 -2.09
CA PHE A 271 14.91 0.22 -2.90
C PHE A 271 13.74 0.28 -3.88
N ASN A 272 13.31 -0.88 -4.39
CA ASN A 272 12.19 -0.95 -5.35
C ASN A 272 10.83 -0.78 -4.68
N TYR A 273 10.67 -1.20 -3.40
CA TYR A 273 9.39 -1.20 -2.73
C TYR A 273 8.83 0.23 -2.57
N CYS A 274 7.66 0.47 -3.16
CA CYS A 274 6.97 1.77 -3.16
C CYS A 274 7.85 2.96 -3.63
N SER A 275 8.89 2.71 -4.44
CA SER A 275 9.84 3.76 -4.85
C SER A 275 9.18 4.91 -5.61
N SER A 276 8.09 4.69 -6.35
CA SER A 276 7.30 5.73 -7.00
C SER A 276 6.69 6.76 -6.03
N VAL A 277 6.65 6.46 -4.73
CA VAL A 277 6.12 7.35 -3.69
C VAL A 277 7.22 8.20 -3.07
N TRP A 278 8.37 7.61 -2.72
CA TRP A 278 9.42 8.26 -1.92
C TRP A 278 10.71 8.60 -2.68
N SER A 279 10.88 8.13 -3.93
CA SER A 279 12.13 8.34 -4.70
C SER A 279 12.42 9.80 -5.06
N LYS A 280 11.45 10.69 -4.88
CA LYS A 280 11.60 12.14 -5.07
C LYS A 280 11.82 12.90 -3.74
N ALA A 281 12.25 12.21 -2.70
CA ALA A 281 12.77 12.83 -1.50
C ALA A 281 13.98 13.72 -1.81
N SER A 282 14.40 14.54 -0.83
CA SER A 282 15.54 15.44 -1.03
C SER A 282 16.80 14.68 -1.45
N ASP A 283 17.64 15.34 -2.26
CA ASP A 283 18.87 14.76 -2.81
C ASP A 283 19.81 14.22 -1.71
N ILE A 284 19.84 14.85 -0.54
CA ILE A 284 20.66 14.42 0.59
C ILE A 284 20.31 12.99 1.00
N HIS A 285 19.02 12.68 1.08
CA HIS A 285 18.54 11.34 1.47
C HIS A 285 18.71 10.33 0.35
N ILE A 286 18.40 10.70 -0.89
CA ILE A 286 18.58 9.82 -2.07
C ILE A 286 20.05 9.51 -2.29
N LYS A 287 20.97 10.45 -2.10
CA LYS A 287 22.42 10.23 -2.19
C LYS A 287 22.90 9.14 -1.20
N LYS A 288 22.29 9.01 0.00
CA LYS A 288 22.62 7.91 0.93
C LYS A 288 22.29 6.54 0.31
N ALA A 289 21.10 6.38 -0.24
CA ALA A 289 20.68 5.15 -0.92
C ALA A 289 21.56 4.85 -2.14
N THR A 290 21.87 5.86 -2.95
CA THR A 290 22.73 5.74 -4.14
C THR A 290 24.15 5.27 -3.77
N ARG A 291 24.73 5.78 -2.67
CA ARG A 291 26.05 5.32 -2.20
C ARG A 291 26.04 3.83 -1.85
N LEU A 292 24.98 3.33 -1.21
CA LEU A 292 24.86 1.90 -0.88
C LEU A 292 24.69 1.05 -2.14
N HIS A 293 23.93 1.54 -3.12
CA HIS A 293 23.77 0.86 -4.41
C HIS A 293 25.12 0.75 -5.18
N ARG A 294 25.89 1.85 -5.20
CA ARG A 294 27.26 1.88 -5.80
C ARG A 294 28.21 0.97 -5.02
N ARG A 295 28.14 0.96 -3.69
CA ARG A 295 28.93 0.02 -2.88
C ARG A 295 28.60 -1.44 -3.20
N ALA A 296 27.34 -1.76 -3.46
CA ALA A 296 26.94 -3.09 -3.90
C ALA A 296 27.58 -3.46 -5.24
N ALA A 297 27.60 -2.57 -6.23
CA ALA A 297 28.24 -2.80 -7.51
C ALA A 297 29.74 -3.11 -7.34
N ASN A 298 30.45 -2.34 -6.52
CA ASN A 298 31.86 -2.58 -6.23
C ASN A 298 32.12 -3.92 -5.50
N LEU A 299 31.16 -4.37 -4.69
CA LEU A 299 31.27 -5.65 -4.01
C LEU A 299 31.01 -6.84 -4.94
N LEU A 300 30.11 -6.68 -5.92
CA LEU A 300 29.68 -7.71 -6.87
C LEU A 300 30.62 -7.86 -8.07
N SER A 301 31.40 -6.83 -8.40
CA SER A 301 32.38 -6.85 -9.50
C SER A 301 33.76 -7.15 -8.93
N ASP A 302 34.51 -8.01 -9.62
CA ASP A 302 35.89 -8.31 -9.32
C ASP A 302 36.88 -7.44 -10.14
N SER A 303 36.39 -6.58 -11.03
CA SER A 303 37.20 -5.69 -11.86
C SER A 303 37.56 -4.40 -11.11
N ASP A 304 38.79 -4.25 -10.69
CA ASP A 304 39.26 -3.04 -10.00
C ASP A 304 39.46 -1.85 -10.96
N SER A 305 39.67 -2.11 -12.26
CA SER A 305 39.92 -1.09 -13.28
C SER A 305 38.67 -0.32 -13.76
N LEU A 306 37.47 -0.86 -13.54
CA LEU A 306 36.22 -0.27 -13.99
C LEU A 306 35.68 0.79 -13.03
N SER A 307 35.15 1.87 -13.59
CA SER A 307 34.36 2.83 -12.82
C SER A 307 33.09 2.19 -12.26
N THR A 308 32.51 2.77 -11.21
CA THR A 308 31.29 2.21 -10.60
C THR A 308 30.12 2.14 -11.59
N ASP A 309 30.04 3.08 -12.54
CA ASP A 309 28.93 3.10 -13.52
C ASP A 309 29.14 2.02 -14.59
N GLU A 310 30.38 1.72 -15.00
CA GLU A 310 30.73 0.58 -15.85
C GLU A 310 30.43 -0.76 -15.14
N LYS A 311 30.78 -0.89 -13.86
CA LYS A 311 30.41 -2.06 -13.04
C LYS A 311 28.90 -2.29 -12.96
N LEU A 312 28.12 -1.23 -12.79
CA LEU A 312 26.65 -1.32 -12.83
C LEU A 312 26.16 -1.85 -14.18
N SER A 313 26.74 -1.35 -15.28
CA SER A 313 26.39 -1.78 -16.64
C SER A 313 26.73 -3.24 -16.89
N GLU A 314 27.94 -3.68 -16.53
CA GLU A 314 28.41 -5.07 -16.63
C GLU A 314 27.51 -6.04 -15.83
N LEU A 315 27.14 -5.63 -14.63
CA LEU A 315 26.25 -6.39 -13.76
C LEU A 315 24.78 -6.39 -14.25
N GLY A 316 24.44 -5.59 -15.27
CA GLY A 316 23.07 -5.42 -15.75
C GLY A 316 22.18 -4.63 -14.79
N LEU A 317 22.77 -3.88 -13.86
CA LEU A 317 22.10 -3.03 -12.90
C LEU A 317 21.94 -1.60 -13.45
N LEU A 318 20.77 -1.02 -13.26
CA LEU A 318 20.56 0.40 -13.57
C LEU A 318 21.08 1.28 -12.42
N PRO A 319 21.66 2.46 -12.69
CA PRO A 319 21.85 3.48 -11.67
C PRO A 319 20.57 3.72 -10.88
N LEU A 320 20.63 3.95 -9.57
CA LEU A 320 19.45 3.90 -8.69
C LEU A 320 18.33 4.88 -9.12
N HIS A 321 18.70 6.08 -9.60
CA HIS A 321 17.72 7.03 -10.11
C HIS A 321 16.99 6.52 -11.36
N LYS A 322 17.70 5.83 -12.28
CA LYS A 322 17.11 5.20 -13.46
C LYS A 322 16.26 3.99 -13.08
N GLN A 323 16.65 3.24 -12.02
CA GLN A 323 15.83 2.17 -11.45
C GLN A 323 14.49 2.69 -10.92
N PHE A 324 14.47 3.85 -10.27
CA PHE A 324 13.22 4.48 -9.81
C PHE A 324 12.35 4.95 -10.98
N MET A 325 12.95 5.52 -12.02
CA MET A 325 12.23 5.85 -13.26
C MET A 325 11.62 4.60 -13.90
N PHE A 326 12.38 3.51 -13.98
CA PHE A 326 11.93 2.23 -14.48
C PHE A 326 10.69 1.74 -13.71
N ASN A 327 10.73 1.75 -12.37
CA ASN A 327 9.62 1.31 -11.53
C ASN A 327 8.38 2.19 -11.74
N THR A 328 8.54 3.50 -11.85
CA THR A 328 7.45 4.45 -12.10
C THR A 328 6.82 4.20 -13.49
N LEU A 329 7.64 3.94 -14.51
CA LEU A 329 7.17 3.64 -15.86
C LEU A 329 6.42 2.31 -15.95
N ILE A 330 6.85 1.27 -15.20
CA ILE A 330 6.10 0.02 -15.07
C ILE A 330 4.71 0.25 -14.46
N MET A 331 4.66 1.08 -13.42
CA MET A 331 3.38 1.44 -12.79
C MET A 331 2.48 2.22 -13.75
N MET A 332 3.05 3.12 -14.55
CA MET A 332 2.33 3.84 -15.62
C MET A 332 1.79 2.91 -16.69
N PHE A 333 2.61 1.94 -17.16
CA PHE A 333 2.19 0.96 -18.14
C PHE A 333 1.00 0.14 -17.63
N ASN A 334 1.06 -0.36 -16.39
CA ASN A 334 -0.02 -1.12 -15.78
C ASN A 334 -1.32 -0.29 -15.65
N ALA A 335 -1.20 1.00 -15.33
CA ALA A 335 -2.36 1.91 -15.29
C ALA A 335 -2.91 2.17 -16.70
N HIS A 336 -2.04 2.34 -17.70
CA HIS A 336 -2.41 2.59 -19.09
C HIS A 336 -3.10 1.38 -19.73
N SER A 337 -2.55 0.18 -19.54
CA SER A 337 -3.05 -1.08 -20.12
C SER A 337 -4.22 -1.71 -19.34
N ASN A 338 -4.76 -1.02 -18.34
CA ASN A 338 -5.80 -1.53 -17.42
C ASN A 338 -5.41 -2.85 -16.70
N GLN A 339 -4.12 -3.15 -16.60
CA GLN A 339 -3.60 -4.31 -15.86
C GLN A 339 -3.36 -3.98 -14.38
N GLY A 340 -3.47 -2.71 -14.02
CA GLY A 340 -3.39 -2.22 -12.64
C GLY A 340 -4.77 -1.94 -12.04
N PRO A 341 -4.81 -1.59 -10.74
CA PRO A 341 -6.03 -1.16 -10.08
C PRO A 341 -6.65 0.06 -10.75
N SER A 342 -7.98 0.10 -10.91
CA SER A 342 -8.69 1.19 -11.59
C SER A 342 -8.38 2.57 -11.00
N TYR A 343 -8.21 2.65 -9.67
CA TYR A 343 -7.91 3.93 -8.99
C TYR A 343 -6.57 4.56 -9.42
N LEU A 344 -5.61 3.79 -9.92
CA LEU A 344 -4.38 4.36 -10.48
C LEU A 344 -4.65 5.09 -11.79
N LYS A 345 -5.56 4.57 -12.61
CA LYS A 345 -5.99 5.23 -13.84
C LYS A 345 -6.76 6.52 -13.54
N ASP A 346 -7.57 6.51 -12.47
CA ASP A 346 -8.32 7.69 -12.02
C ASP A 346 -7.43 8.85 -11.56
N LEU A 347 -6.17 8.56 -11.20
CA LEU A 347 -5.16 9.57 -10.88
C LEU A 347 -4.57 10.24 -12.14
N LEU A 348 -4.81 9.67 -13.32
CA LEU A 348 -4.25 10.13 -14.58
C LEU A 348 -5.35 10.80 -15.41
N MET A 349 -5.03 11.92 -16.04
CA MET A 349 -5.92 12.62 -16.93
C MET A 349 -5.46 12.44 -18.37
N ASP A 350 -6.31 11.90 -19.22
CA ASP A 350 -6.00 11.74 -20.64
C ASP A 350 -5.79 13.11 -21.32
N SER A 351 -4.78 13.16 -22.19
CA SER A 351 -4.55 14.32 -23.05
C SER A 351 -5.35 14.17 -24.34
N ARG A 352 -5.78 15.30 -24.91
CA ARG A 352 -6.39 15.33 -26.25
C ARG A 352 -5.50 14.81 -27.36
N ARG A 353 -4.17 14.73 -27.10
CA ARG A 353 -3.15 14.20 -28.03
C ARG A 353 -2.88 12.72 -27.73
N GLY A 354 -3.67 11.79 -28.21
CA GLY A 354 -3.67 10.35 -27.95
C GLY A 354 -2.36 9.73 -27.40
N ASN A 355 -2.50 8.72 -26.57
CA ASN A 355 -1.42 8.02 -25.85
C ASN A 355 -0.50 8.91 -24.98
N ARG A 356 -0.99 10.07 -24.54
CA ARG A 356 -0.33 10.97 -23.61
C ARG A 356 -1.25 11.31 -22.44
N TYR A 357 -0.67 11.75 -21.36
CA TYR A 357 -1.40 12.22 -20.19
C TYR A 357 -1.24 13.73 -20.01
N HIS A 358 -2.27 14.36 -19.50
CA HIS A 358 -2.21 15.77 -19.12
C HIS A 358 -1.34 15.91 -17.85
N ILE A 359 -0.39 16.85 -17.87
CA ILE A 359 0.44 17.21 -16.73
C ILE A 359 -0.14 18.52 -16.16
N PRO A 360 -0.71 18.49 -14.95
CA PRO A 360 -1.28 19.70 -14.35
C PRO A 360 -0.19 20.75 -14.07
N LEU A 361 -0.48 22.01 -14.37
CA LEU A 361 0.38 23.10 -13.97
C LEU A 361 0.32 23.26 -12.45
N THR A 362 1.45 23.15 -11.79
CA THR A 362 1.56 23.29 -10.33
C THR A 362 2.81 24.05 -9.93
N ARG A 363 2.68 24.92 -8.92
CA ARG A 363 3.79 25.62 -8.28
C ARG A 363 4.32 24.88 -7.05
N ILE A 364 3.63 23.80 -6.63
CA ILE A 364 3.87 23.11 -5.37
C ILE A 364 4.78 21.93 -5.61
N ASP A 365 5.97 21.94 -5.05
CA ASP A 365 6.98 20.91 -5.23
C ASP A 365 6.53 19.53 -4.71
N LEU A 366 5.76 19.51 -3.63
CA LEU A 366 5.19 18.28 -3.10
C LEU A 366 4.32 17.54 -4.14
N TYR A 367 3.53 18.30 -4.92
CA TYR A 367 2.73 17.71 -6.00
C TYR A 367 3.61 17.31 -7.20
N LYS A 368 4.64 18.10 -7.55
CA LYS A 368 5.61 17.72 -8.60
C LYS A 368 6.33 16.41 -8.29
N ASN A 369 6.51 16.10 -7.00
CA ASN A 369 7.13 14.86 -6.54
C ASN A 369 6.15 13.68 -6.47
N SER A 370 4.85 13.88 -6.67
CA SER A 370 3.84 12.83 -6.65
C SER A 370 3.85 11.96 -7.92
N PHE A 371 3.32 10.74 -7.81
CA PHE A 371 3.13 9.85 -8.96
C PHE A 371 2.25 10.47 -10.04
N SER A 372 1.19 11.21 -9.67
CA SER A 372 0.26 11.87 -10.60
C SER A 372 0.93 12.94 -11.48
N PHE A 373 2.11 13.42 -11.11
CA PHE A 373 2.91 14.35 -11.91
C PHE A 373 4.09 13.64 -12.59
N GLN A 374 4.87 12.89 -11.82
CA GLN A 374 6.09 12.22 -12.31
C GLN A 374 5.79 11.11 -13.34
N GLY A 375 4.74 10.34 -13.08
CA GLY A 375 4.33 9.26 -13.99
C GLY A 375 3.98 9.79 -15.39
N PRO A 376 3.01 10.72 -15.54
CA PRO A 376 2.71 11.38 -16.80
C PRO A 376 3.91 12.06 -17.47
N SER A 377 4.77 12.73 -16.69
CA SER A 377 5.96 13.39 -17.23
C SER A 377 6.93 12.40 -17.87
N LEU A 378 7.25 11.31 -17.17
CA LEU A 378 8.11 10.25 -17.68
C LEU A 378 7.46 9.50 -18.85
N TRP A 379 6.16 9.21 -18.78
CA TRP A 379 5.43 8.55 -19.86
C TRP A 379 5.42 9.37 -21.14
N ASN A 380 5.15 10.65 -21.05
CA ASN A 380 5.09 11.56 -22.19
C ASN A 380 6.46 11.77 -22.85
N SER A 381 7.57 11.60 -22.13
CA SER A 381 8.92 11.68 -22.67
C SER A 381 9.33 10.44 -23.47
N LEU A 382 8.62 9.32 -23.34
CA LEU A 382 8.90 8.10 -24.10
C LEU A 382 8.54 8.25 -25.58
N PRO A 383 9.31 7.63 -26.49
CA PRO A 383 8.93 7.47 -27.90
C PRO A 383 7.57 6.80 -28.06
N LEU A 384 6.82 7.17 -29.11
CA LEU A 384 5.49 6.62 -29.37
C LEU A 384 5.49 5.08 -29.47
N GLN A 385 6.49 4.51 -30.14
CA GLN A 385 6.66 3.06 -30.33
C GLN A 385 6.75 2.28 -29.00
N ILE A 386 7.22 2.92 -27.93
CA ILE A 386 7.30 2.31 -26.60
C ILE A 386 5.98 2.44 -25.87
N ARG A 387 5.31 3.58 -25.98
CA ARG A 387 3.99 3.80 -25.37
C ARG A 387 2.90 2.91 -25.99
N GLN A 388 3.13 2.37 -27.20
CA GLN A 388 2.22 1.46 -27.90
C GLN A 388 2.54 -0.04 -27.70
N CYS A 389 3.47 -0.39 -26.79
CA CYS A 389 3.74 -1.79 -26.46
C CYS A 389 2.48 -2.47 -25.92
N GLN A 390 2.21 -3.69 -26.40
CA GLN A 390 1.04 -4.47 -26.01
C GLN A 390 1.28 -5.33 -24.77
N SER A 391 2.53 -5.71 -24.49
CA SER A 391 2.87 -6.53 -23.35
C SER A 391 3.85 -5.84 -22.40
N ILE A 392 3.69 -6.13 -21.10
CA ILE A 392 4.60 -5.62 -20.07
C ILE A 392 6.03 -6.10 -20.24
N THR A 393 6.24 -7.31 -20.79
CA THR A 393 7.56 -7.87 -21.04
C THR A 393 8.29 -7.05 -22.10
N GLN A 394 7.65 -6.83 -23.25
CA GLN A 394 8.20 -6.01 -24.33
C GLN A 394 8.46 -4.57 -23.87
N PHE A 395 7.55 -4.00 -23.08
CA PHE A 395 7.72 -2.66 -22.53
C PHE A 395 8.94 -2.58 -21.60
N LYS A 396 9.10 -3.56 -20.69
CA LYS A 396 10.24 -3.64 -19.76
C LYS A 396 11.58 -3.72 -20.49
N GLU A 397 11.67 -4.51 -21.54
CA GLU A 397 12.90 -4.65 -22.34
C GLU A 397 13.27 -3.34 -23.01
N LYS A 398 12.32 -2.71 -23.72
CA LYS A 398 12.56 -1.45 -24.42
C LYS A 398 12.94 -0.30 -23.49
N ILE A 399 12.23 -0.11 -22.37
CA ILE A 399 12.58 0.96 -21.41
C ILE A 399 13.90 0.69 -20.71
N ARG A 400 14.26 -0.58 -20.43
CA ARG A 400 15.55 -0.92 -19.85
C ARG A 400 16.68 -0.57 -20.80
N HIS A 401 16.49 -0.77 -22.10
CA HIS A 401 17.46 -0.38 -23.13
C HIS A 401 17.67 1.15 -23.19
N ILE A 402 16.58 1.94 -23.09
CA ILE A 402 16.69 3.42 -23.08
C ILE A 402 17.32 3.94 -21.79
N LEU A 403 17.09 3.26 -20.69
CA LEU A 403 17.60 3.70 -19.39
C LEU A 403 19.03 3.25 -19.10
N LYS A 404 19.58 2.30 -19.87
CA LYS A 404 21.01 1.99 -19.79
C LYS A 404 21.83 3.15 -20.33
#